data_a21e4a93fe3b65d303a4b1f84e92b17d
#
_entry.id   a21e4a93fe3b65d303a4b1f84e92b17d
#
_cell.length_a   1.000
_cell.length_b   1.000
_cell.length_c   1.000
_cell.angle_alpha   90.00
_cell.angle_beta   90.00
_cell.angle_gamma   90.00
#
_symmetry.space_group_name_H-M   'P 1'
#
loop_
_entity.id
_entity.type
_entity.pdbx_description
1 polymer ?
#
loop_
_entity_poly.entity_id
_entity_poly.type
_entity_poly.pdbx_seq_one_letter_code
_entity_poly.pdbx_strand_id
1 'polypeptide(L)'
;MDRDQRLIEFCQEAIRIPSPSGQEQGVAQLMKRKMEEYGFDEVVIDRYGSVLGRMRGKRPGKTILLDGHIDNVDVIDAGEWTHDPFGGEIDQGRIYGRGTSDMKGSVTAMISAVAHFAEDTGRDFAGEICVSCTVHEECFEGVSSREITRLARPDFVIIGEATSTTVKIGQRGRAEVVVETEGVSCHSSNPDKGVNAVYHMMAVIEEIRRIVPNEHPILGKGILELTDIISSPYPGASVV
;
A
#
# COMPACT_ATOMS: atom_id res chain seq x y z
N MET A 1 -22.48 21.10 7.76
CA MET A 1 -21.04 20.85 7.91
C MET A 1 -20.40 21.18 6.59
N ASP A 2 -19.30 21.91 6.61
CA ASP A 2 -18.51 22.25 5.42
C ASP A 2 -17.92 20.98 4.78
N ARG A 3 -17.67 21.00 3.46
CA ARG A 3 -17.11 19.87 2.70
C ARG A 3 -15.73 19.45 3.24
N ASP A 4 -14.88 20.46 3.53
CA ASP A 4 -13.55 20.23 4.06
C ASP A 4 -13.60 19.56 5.44
N GLN A 5 -14.48 20.01 6.30
CA GLN A 5 -14.67 19.39 7.62
C GLN A 5 -15.14 17.92 7.53
N ARG A 6 -16.04 17.62 6.58
CA ARG A 6 -16.50 16.24 6.35
C ARG A 6 -15.37 15.35 5.85
N LEU A 7 -14.50 15.86 4.96
CA LEU A 7 -13.34 15.13 4.47
C LEU A 7 -12.33 14.86 5.58
N ILE A 8 -12.04 15.87 6.41
CA ILE A 8 -11.13 15.75 7.55
C ILE A 8 -11.62 14.69 8.52
N GLU A 9 -12.90 14.74 8.90
CA GLU A 9 -13.51 13.75 9.79
C GLU A 9 -13.49 12.34 9.20
N PHE A 10 -13.79 12.20 7.91
CA PHE A 10 -13.70 10.92 7.21
C PHE A 10 -12.27 10.36 7.22
N CYS A 11 -11.28 11.19 6.95
CA CYS A 11 -9.88 10.80 7.05
C CYS A 11 -9.52 10.34 8.47
N GLN A 12 -9.90 11.11 9.49
CA GLN A 12 -9.67 10.72 10.89
C GLN A 12 -10.36 9.41 11.27
N GLU A 13 -11.61 9.17 10.82
CA GLU A 13 -12.31 7.90 11.02
C GLU A 13 -11.51 6.74 10.41
N ALA A 14 -10.97 6.93 9.18
CA ALA A 14 -10.19 5.91 8.48
C ALA A 14 -8.86 5.60 9.19
N ILE A 15 -8.18 6.63 9.71
CA ILE A 15 -6.91 6.47 10.43
C ILE A 15 -7.12 5.73 11.75
N ARG A 16 -8.21 5.99 12.46
CA ARG A 16 -8.55 5.33 13.73
C ARG A 16 -8.86 3.85 13.62
N ILE A 17 -8.99 3.33 12.42
CA ILE A 17 -9.16 1.89 12.16
C ILE A 17 -7.81 1.31 11.72
N PRO A 18 -7.08 0.58 12.58
CA PRO A 18 -5.88 -0.14 12.16
C PRO A 18 -6.22 -1.12 11.04
N SER A 19 -5.38 -1.16 10.01
CA SER A 19 -5.59 -2.04 8.86
C SER A 19 -4.26 -2.57 8.32
N PRO A 20 -3.47 -3.29 9.13
CA PRO A 20 -2.30 -3.96 8.57
C PRO A 20 -2.74 -4.94 7.48
N SER A 21 -1.86 -5.19 6.50
CA SER A 21 -2.17 -6.09 5.38
C SER A 21 -2.73 -7.42 5.86
N GLY A 22 -3.89 -7.81 5.34
CA GLY A 22 -4.67 -8.97 5.77
C GLY A 22 -5.71 -8.70 6.86
N GLN A 23 -5.81 -7.47 7.38
CA GLN A 23 -6.76 -7.09 8.43
C GLN A 23 -7.57 -5.83 8.04
N GLU A 24 -7.82 -5.61 6.77
CA GLU A 24 -8.43 -4.39 6.21
C GLU A 24 -9.95 -4.36 6.34
N GLN A 25 -10.59 -5.43 6.82
CA GLN A 25 -12.06 -5.56 6.83
C GLN A 25 -12.77 -4.35 7.48
N GLY A 26 -12.24 -3.84 8.59
CA GLY A 26 -12.85 -2.71 9.31
C GLY A 26 -12.87 -1.44 8.48
N VAL A 27 -11.73 -1.09 7.87
CA VAL A 27 -11.63 0.11 7.02
C VAL A 27 -12.37 -0.08 5.70
N ALA A 28 -12.39 -1.28 5.12
CA ALA A 28 -13.17 -1.59 3.91
C ALA A 28 -14.68 -1.36 4.13
N GLN A 29 -15.21 -1.77 5.28
CA GLN A 29 -16.61 -1.50 5.64
C GLN A 29 -16.88 0.00 5.84
N LEU A 30 -15.93 0.75 6.38
CA LEU A 30 -16.03 2.21 6.45
C LEU A 30 -16.09 2.83 5.05
N MET A 31 -15.17 2.45 4.15
CA MET A 31 -15.14 2.96 2.78
C MET A 31 -16.45 2.66 2.04
N LYS A 32 -16.94 1.41 2.13
CA LYS A 32 -18.22 1.01 1.54
C LYS A 32 -19.36 1.88 2.05
N ARG A 33 -19.51 2.02 3.35
CA ARG A 33 -20.57 2.83 3.97
C ARG A 33 -20.50 4.30 3.51
N LYS A 34 -19.30 4.90 3.51
CA LYS A 34 -19.14 6.30 3.08
C LYS A 34 -19.46 6.50 1.60
N MET A 35 -19.06 5.58 0.73
CA MET A 35 -19.45 5.63 -0.69
C MET A 35 -20.98 5.53 -0.87
N GLU A 36 -21.64 4.64 -0.13
CA GLU A 36 -23.11 4.52 -0.14
C GLU A 36 -23.78 5.82 0.36
N GLU A 37 -23.30 6.39 1.48
CA GLU A 37 -23.77 7.67 2.03
C GLU A 37 -23.57 8.84 1.04
N TYR A 38 -22.51 8.82 0.27
CA TYR A 38 -22.17 9.83 -0.76
C TYR A 38 -22.90 9.59 -2.10
N GLY A 39 -23.76 8.58 -2.17
CA GLY A 39 -24.63 8.33 -3.31
C GLY A 39 -23.94 7.72 -4.51
N PHE A 40 -22.93 6.91 -4.33
CA PHE A 40 -22.40 6.06 -5.40
C PHE A 40 -23.47 5.09 -5.87
N ASP A 41 -23.57 4.87 -7.18
CA ASP A 41 -24.64 4.05 -7.79
C ASP A 41 -24.48 2.55 -7.52
N GLU A 42 -23.25 2.12 -7.31
CA GLU A 42 -22.91 0.74 -7.02
C GLU A 42 -21.66 0.70 -6.13
N VAL A 43 -21.71 -0.06 -5.04
CA VAL A 43 -20.56 -0.27 -4.17
C VAL A 43 -20.45 -1.76 -3.85
N VAL A 44 -19.35 -2.37 -4.25
CA VAL A 44 -19.10 -3.80 -4.06
C VAL A 44 -17.80 -4.02 -3.27
N ILE A 45 -17.78 -5.10 -2.51
CA ILE A 45 -16.53 -5.65 -1.95
C ILE A 45 -16.20 -6.89 -2.76
N ASP A 46 -14.99 -6.95 -3.29
CA ASP A 46 -14.54 -8.08 -4.08
C ASP A 46 -14.14 -9.29 -3.22
N ARG A 47 -13.72 -10.36 -3.86
CA ARG A 47 -13.32 -11.61 -3.19
C ARG A 47 -12.06 -11.49 -2.33
N TYR A 48 -11.28 -10.44 -2.49
CA TYR A 48 -10.07 -10.16 -1.68
C TYR A 48 -10.35 -9.20 -0.53
N GLY A 49 -11.49 -8.52 -0.55
CA GLY A 49 -11.86 -7.51 0.43
C GLY A 49 -11.70 -6.06 -0.05
N SER A 50 -11.27 -5.85 -1.29
CA SER A 50 -11.17 -4.53 -1.90
C SER A 50 -12.55 -3.94 -2.17
N VAL A 51 -12.72 -2.63 -1.99
CA VAL A 51 -13.98 -1.93 -2.26
C VAL A 51 -13.89 -1.25 -3.62
N LEU A 52 -14.93 -1.38 -4.43
CA LEU A 52 -15.08 -0.65 -5.69
C LEU A 52 -16.42 0.10 -5.67
N GLY A 53 -16.35 1.42 -5.76
CA GLY A 53 -17.51 2.30 -5.92
C GLY A 53 -17.59 2.86 -7.32
N ARG A 54 -18.81 3.02 -7.86
CA ARG A 54 -19.09 3.59 -9.19
C ARG A 54 -20.02 4.78 -9.08
N MET A 55 -19.65 5.86 -9.75
CA MET A 55 -20.45 7.05 -9.91
C MET A 55 -20.71 7.27 -11.40
N ARG A 56 -21.95 7.12 -11.84
CA ARG A 56 -22.32 7.19 -13.27
C ARG A 56 -22.77 8.58 -13.64
N GLY A 57 -22.26 9.08 -14.77
CA GLY A 57 -22.79 10.27 -15.43
C GLY A 57 -24.08 9.99 -16.20
N LYS A 58 -24.75 11.04 -16.64
CA LYS A 58 -26.02 10.95 -17.40
C LYS A 58 -25.83 10.53 -18.85
N ARG A 59 -24.61 10.52 -19.36
CA ARG A 59 -24.31 10.22 -20.77
C ARG A 59 -23.30 9.07 -20.88
N PRO A 60 -23.38 8.22 -21.89
CA PRO A 60 -22.33 7.21 -22.16
C PRO A 60 -20.98 7.87 -22.37
N GLY A 61 -19.90 7.19 -21.95
CA GLY A 61 -18.54 7.70 -22.11
C GLY A 61 -17.51 6.74 -21.55
N LYS A 62 -16.34 7.27 -21.25
CA LYS A 62 -15.19 6.56 -20.74
C LYS A 62 -15.29 6.30 -19.23
N THR A 63 -14.57 5.27 -18.79
CA THR A 63 -14.42 4.93 -17.37
C THR A 63 -13.07 5.41 -16.86
N ILE A 64 -13.09 6.23 -15.81
CA ILE A 64 -11.90 6.65 -15.07
C ILE A 64 -11.91 5.91 -13.75
N LEU A 65 -10.80 5.26 -13.39
CA LEU A 65 -10.58 4.65 -12.09
C LEU A 65 -9.61 5.51 -11.28
N LEU A 66 -10.02 5.91 -10.09
CA LEU A 66 -9.15 6.45 -9.06
C LEU A 66 -8.80 5.29 -8.13
N ASP A 67 -7.54 4.88 -8.08
CA ASP A 67 -7.08 3.70 -7.34
C ASP A 67 -6.22 4.09 -6.14
N GLY A 68 -6.42 3.41 -5.02
CA GLY A 68 -5.60 3.54 -3.84
C GLY A 68 -5.81 2.39 -2.87
N HIS A 69 -4.79 2.13 -2.04
CA HIS A 69 -4.87 1.05 -1.06
C HIS A 69 -5.33 1.53 0.32
N ILE A 70 -5.85 0.60 1.11
CA ILE A 70 -6.37 0.85 2.46
C ILE A 70 -5.67 0.03 3.53
N ASP A 71 -4.78 -0.87 3.15
CA ASP A 71 -3.85 -1.46 4.10
C ASP A 71 -2.73 -0.48 4.46
N ASN A 72 -2.01 -0.81 5.48
CA ASN A 72 -0.83 -0.08 5.92
C ASN A 72 0.18 -1.03 6.55
N VAL A 73 1.46 -0.69 6.51
CA VAL A 73 2.50 -1.41 7.23
C VAL A 73 2.29 -1.29 8.74
N ASP A 74 2.77 -2.29 9.48
CA ASP A 74 2.67 -2.33 10.94
C ASP A 74 3.35 -1.13 11.62
N VAL A 75 2.89 -0.84 12.84
CA VAL A 75 3.55 0.09 13.73
C VAL A 75 4.48 -0.70 14.64
N ILE A 76 5.77 -0.77 14.29
CA ILE A 76 6.77 -1.55 15.03
C ILE A 76 7.24 -0.79 16.27
N ASP A 77 7.52 0.52 16.12
CA ASP A 77 8.14 1.37 17.14
C ASP A 77 7.15 2.41 17.68
N ALA A 78 6.02 1.96 18.23
CA ALA A 78 4.96 2.85 18.71
C ALA A 78 5.45 3.89 19.75
N GLY A 79 6.49 3.56 20.52
CA GLY A 79 7.08 4.47 21.51
C GLY A 79 7.88 5.64 20.92
N GLU A 80 8.24 5.60 19.65
CA GLU A 80 8.96 6.67 18.96
C GLU A 80 8.02 7.68 18.27
N TRP A 81 6.72 7.38 18.23
CA TRP A 81 5.74 8.28 17.63
C TRP A 81 5.43 9.45 18.56
N THR A 82 5.43 10.67 18.02
CA THR A 82 5.06 11.88 18.76
C THR A 82 3.56 12.05 18.95
N HIS A 83 2.76 11.35 18.16
CA HIS A 83 1.30 11.28 18.22
C HIS A 83 0.87 9.82 18.20
N ASP A 84 -0.33 9.51 18.70
CA ASP A 84 -0.88 8.15 18.59
C ASP A 84 -0.96 7.73 17.12
N PRO A 85 -0.32 6.62 16.71
CA PRO A 85 -0.36 6.13 15.33
C PRO A 85 -1.75 5.92 14.76
N PHE A 86 -2.74 5.70 15.61
CA PHE A 86 -4.13 5.53 15.22
C PHE A 86 -5.07 6.58 15.83
N GLY A 87 -4.53 7.69 16.33
CA GLY A 87 -5.31 8.79 16.90
C GLY A 87 -6.03 9.63 15.85
N GLY A 88 -5.42 9.80 14.67
CA GLY A 88 -5.90 10.75 13.67
C GLY A 88 -5.92 12.18 14.22
N GLU A 89 -4.94 12.53 15.04
CA GLU A 89 -4.84 13.84 15.67
C GLU A 89 -4.54 14.94 14.65
N ILE A 90 -5.06 16.13 14.93
CA ILE A 90 -4.73 17.32 14.10
C ILE A 90 -3.82 18.22 14.93
N ASP A 91 -2.62 18.43 14.43
CA ASP A 91 -1.70 19.42 14.97
C ASP A 91 -1.10 20.24 13.85
N GLN A 92 -1.01 21.57 14.04
CA GLN A 92 -0.45 22.53 13.07
C GLN A 92 -1.01 22.38 11.64
N GLY A 93 -2.31 22.03 11.51
CA GLY A 93 -2.97 21.87 10.21
C GLY A 93 -2.62 20.57 9.47
N ARG A 94 -2.07 19.58 10.15
CA ARG A 94 -1.75 18.25 9.63
C ARG A 94 -2.49 17.18 10.40
N ILE A 95 -2.90 16.12 9.73
CA ILE A 95 -3.46 14.91 10.35
C ILE A 95 -2.31 13.93 10.57
N TYR A 96 -2.14 13.49 11.81
CA TYR A 96 -1.10 12.52 12.18
C TYR A 96 -1.69 11.13 12.32
N GLY A 97 -0.96 10.15 11.83
CA GLY A 97 -1.29 8.74 12.01
C GLY A 97 -0.75 7.84 10.91
N ARG A 98 -0.65 6.54 11.20
CA ARG A 98 -0.27 5.50 10.24
C ARG A 98 -1.31 5.42 9.13
N GLY A 99 -0.85 5.41 7.86
CA GLY A 99 -1.73 5.38 6.70
C GLY A 99 -2.28 6.75 6.28
N THR A 100 -1.94 7.86 6.97
CA THR A 100 -2.42 9.19 6.57
C THR A 100 -1.83 9.63 5.23
N SER A 101 -0.53 9.51 5.04
CA SER A 101 0.13 9.81 3.76
C SER A 101 0.09 8.63 2.81
N ASP A 102 0.16 7.41 3.31
CA ASP A 102 0.27 6.17 2.58
C ASP A 102 -0.76 5.16 3.12
N MET A 103 -2.02 5.05 2.47
CA MET A 103 -2.48 6.16 1.62
C MET A 103 -3.98 6.45 1.85
N LYS A 104 -4.51 6.16 3.07
CA LYS A 104 -5.93 6.39 3.43
C LYS A 104 -6.36 7.85 3.25
N GLY A 105 -5.45 8.81 3.46
CA GLY A 105 -5.72 10.23 3.23
C GLY A 105 -6.10 10.50 1.78
N SER A 106 -5.32 9.97 0.82
CA SER A 106 -5.64 10.07 -0.60
C SER A 106 -6.94 9.35 -0.96
N VAL A 107 -7.17 8.14 -0.40
CA VAL A 107 -8.39 7.37 -0.66
C VAL A 107 -9.63 8.14 -0.21
N THR A 108 -9.63 8.69 0.99
CA THR A 108 -10.76 9.47 1.50
C THR A 108 -10.98 10.76 0.69
N ALA A 109 -9.89 11.38 0.22
CA ALA A 109 -9.96 12.54 -0.66
C ALA A 109 -10.56 12.18 -2.03
N MET A 110 -10.15 11.06 -2.65
CA MET A 110 -10.69 10.59 -3.93
C MET A 110 -12.20 10.30 -3.85
N ILE A 111 -12.64 9.58 -2.81
CA ILE A 111 -14.08 9.29 -2.58
C ILE A 111 -14.86 10.59 -2.45
N SER A 112 -14.38 11.52 -1.62
CA SER A 112 -15.04 12.80 -1.39
C SER A 112 -15.06 13.67 -2.65
N ALA A 113 -13.96 13.72 -3.42
CA ALA A 113 -13.86 14.47 -4.65
C ALA A 113 -14.86 14.00 -5.71
N VAL A 114 -15.02 12.67 -5.88
CA VAL A 114 -16.00 12.11 -6.82
C VAL A 114 -17.44 12.46 -6.41
N ALA A 115 -17.74 12.36 -5.11
CA ALA A 115 -19.05 12.72 -4.58
C ALA A 115 -19.35 14.22 -4.82
N HIS A 116 -18.40 15.10 -4.50
CA HIS A 116 -18.58 16.55 -4.71
C HIS A 116 -18.68 16.91 -6.19
N PHE A 117 -17.88 16.27 -7.06
CA PHE A 117 -17.99 16.47 -8.50
C PHE A 117 -19.37 16.07 -9.05
N ALA A 118 -19.88 14.92 -8.59
CA ALA A 118 -21.22 14.46 -9.00
C ALA A 118 -22.32 15.44 -8.52
N GLU A 119 -22.19 15.96 -7.29
CA GLU A 119 -23.10 16.96 -6.73
C GLU A 119 -23.04 18.28 -7.53
N ASP A 120 -21.84 18.83 -7.74
CA ASP A 120 -21.61 20.13 -8.40
C ASP A 120 -22.07 20.13 -9.87
N THR A 121 -21.89 19.00 -10.56
CA THR A 121 -22.34 18.86 -11.96
C THR A 121 -23.79 18.38 -12.08
N GLY A 122 -24.43 18.01 -10.97
CA GLY A 122 -25.72 17.31 -11.01
C GLY A 122 -25.62 16.03 -11.83
N ARG A 123 -24.44 15.39 -11.88
CA ARG A 123 -24.07 14.23 -12.69
C ARG A 123 -24.12 14.46 -14.21
N ASP A 124 -24.12 15.71 -14.68
CA ASP A 124 -24.08 16.02 -16.11
C ASP A 124 -22.66 15.90 -16.68
N PHE A 125 -22.16 14.67 -16.69
CA PHE A 125 -20.91 14.28 -17.34
C PHE A 125 -21.11 12.99 -18.15
N ALA A 126 -20.13 12.66 -18.99
CA ALA A 126 -20.14 11.45 -19.80
C ALA A 126 -19.28 10.36 -19.15
N GLY A 127 -19.77 9.10 -19.21
CA GLY A 127 -19.04 7.95 -18.65
C GLY A 127 -19.27 7.73 -17.16
N GLU A 128 -18.31 7.10 -16.53
CA GLU A 128 -18.35 6.82 -15.11
C GLU A 128 -16.99 7.08 -14.43
N ILE A 129 -17.04 7.40 -13.14
CA ILE A 129 -15.86 7.52 -12.29
C ILE A 129 -15.96 6.43 -11.24
N CYS A 130 -14.95 5.56 -11.22
CA CYS A 130 -14.80 4.52 -10.22
C CYS A 130 -13.77 4.96 -9.18
N VAL A 131 -13.97 4.56 -7.93
CA VAL A 131 -12.95 4.65 -6.88
C VAL A 131 -12.73 3.26 -6.32
N SER A 132 -11.49 2.82 -6.27
CA SER A 132 -11.11 1.57 -5.61
C SER A 132 -10.35 1.83 -4.31
N CYS A 133 -10.61 0.98 -3.33
CA CYS A 133 -9.88 0.90 -2.09
C CYS A 133 -9.31 -0.52 -2.03
N THR A 134 -8.10 -0.70 -2.53
CA THR A 134 -7.46 -2.00 -2.66
C THR A 134 -6.88 -2.48 -1.33
N VAL A 135 -6.79 -3.78 -1.18
CA VAL A 135 -6.20 -4.45 -0.01
C VAL A 135 -4.91 -5.16 -0.41
N HIS A 136 -4.06 -5.47 0.57
CA HIS A 136 -2.80 -6.20 0.38
C HIS A 136 -1.79 -5.53 -0.55
N GLU A 137 -1.81 -4.23 -0.73
CA GLU A 137 -0.84 -3.55 -1.60
C GLU A 137 0.56 -3.67 -1.02
N GLU A 138 0.72 -3.44 0.27
CA GLU A 138 1.99 -3.40 1.00
C GLU A 138 2.73 -4.76 1.06
N CYS A 139 2.04 -5.86 0.76
CA CYS A 139 2.63 -7.20 0.79
C CYS A 139 2.49 -8.00 -0.52
N PHE A 140 1.46 -7.73 -1.33
CA PHE A 140 1.19 -8.45 -2.59
C PHE A 140 0.77 -7.49 -3.70
N GLU A 141 1.66 -6.61 -4.09
CA GLU A 141 1.42 -5.60 -5.12
C GLU A 141 0.75 -6.16 -6.38
N GLY A 142 -0.33 -5.53 -6.80
CA GLY A 142 -1.03 -5.83 -8.05
C GLY A 142 -1.99 -7.03 -8.04
N VAL A 143 -2.09 -7.82 -6.98
CA VAL A 143 -3.04 -8.95 -6.91
C VAL A 143 -4.47 -8.42 -6.85
N SER A 144 -4.75 -7.52 -5.91
CA SER A 144 -6.07 -6.89 -5.73
C SER A 144 -6.39 -5.96 -6.90
N SER A 145 -5.44 -5.14 -7.34
CA SER A 145 -5.61 -4.21 -8.46
C SER A 145 -5.96 -4.91 -9.78
N ARG A 146 -5.47 -6.14 -9.99
CA ARG A 146 -5.87 -6.98 -11.15
C ARG A 146 -7.37 -7.30 -11.13
N GLU A 147 -7.92 -7.66 -9.96
CA GLU A 147 -9.35 -7.95 -9.83
C GLU A 147 -10.19 -6.68 -9.98
N ILE A 148 -9.76 -5.57 -9.36
CA ILE A 148 -10.40 -4.26 -9.53
C ILE A 148 -10.42 -3.84 -11.00
N THR A 149 -9.30 -3.96 -11.72
CA THR A 149 -9.23 -3.65 -13.15
C THR A 149 -10.19 -4.51 -13.97
N ARG A 150 -10.32 -5.80 -13.64
CA ARG A 150 -11.27 -6.72 -14.29
C ARG A 150 -12.72 -6.29 -14.06
N LEU A 151 -13.05 -5.82 -12.85
CA LEU A 151 -14.39 -5.35 -12.48
C LEU A 151 -14.70 -3.99 -13.07
N ALA A 152 -13.79 -3.01 -12.89
CA ALA A 152 -14.00 -1.63 -13.32
C ALA A 152 -13.87 -1.45 -14.85
N ARG A 153 -12.98 -2.19 -15.51
CA ARG A 153 -12.63 -2.05 -16.94
C ARG A 153 -12.33 -0.60 -17.33
N PRO A 154 -11.38 0.05 -16.65
CA PRO A 154 -11.13 1.47 -16.85
C PRO A 154 -10.46 1.74 -18.20
N ASP A 155 -10.80 2.90 -18.79
CA ASP A 155 -10.06 3.46 -19.92
C ASP A 155 -8.82 4.23 -19.44
N PHE A 156 -8.90 4.81 -18.24
CA PHE A 156 -7.82 5.58 -17.59
C PHE A 156 -7.77 5.26 -16.11
N VAL A 157 -6.55 5.25 -15.55
CA VAL A 157 -6.31 5.03 -14.13
C VAL A 157 -5.48 6.18 -13.58
N ILE A 158 -5.87 6.67 -12.41
CA ILE A 158 -5.11 7.62 -11.60
C ILE A 158 -4.87 6.93 -10.26
N ILE A 159 -3.61 6.74 -9.90
CA ILE A 159 -3.21 6.15 -8.63
C ILE A 159 -2.88 7.29 -7.66
N GLY A 160 -3.49 7.24 -6.48
CA GLY A 160 -3.41 8.32 -5.47
C GLY A 160 -2.23 8.23 -4.52
N GLU A 161 -1.15 7.54 -4.90
CA GLU A 161 0.05 7.37 -4.09
C GLU A 161 0.74 8.70 -3.72
N ALA A 162 1.48 8.67 -2.62
CA ALA A 162 2.21 9.82 -2.10
C ALA A 162 3.38 10.20 -3.04
N THR A 163 3.21 11.25 -3.82
CA THR A 163 4.19 11.74 -4.80
C THR A 163 4.64 13.19 -4.55
N SER A 164 4.42 13.71 -3.35
CA SER A 164 4.62 15.13 -3.02
C SER A 164 3.86 16.05 -3.99
N THR A 165 2.62 15.68 -4.33
CA THR A 165 1.72 16.38 -5.25
C THR A 165 2.25 16.58 -6.68
N THR A 166 3.20 15.73 -7.10
CA THR A 166 3.72 15.74 -8.48
C THR A 166 3.15 14.57 -9.28
N VAL A 167 2.77 14.84 -10.54
CA VAL A 167 2.30 13.78 -11.43
C VAL A 167 3.46 12.87 -11.83
N LYS A 168 3.34 11.58 -11.57
CA LYS A 168 4.26 10.53 -12.02
C LYS A 168 3.60 9.75 -13.15
N ILE A 169 4.35 9.45 -14.19
CA ILE A 169 3.88 8.74 -15.39
C ILE A 169 4.52 7.35 -15.55
N GLY A 170 5.24 6.90 -14.55
CA GLY A 170 5.90 5.60 -14.54
C GLY A 170 6.50 5.28 -13.18
N GLN A 171 6.75 4.02 -12.94
CA GLN A 171 7.34 3.50 -11.71
C GLN A 171 8.38 2.43 -12.00
N ARG A 172 9.23 2.14 -11.02
CA ARG A 172 10.14 0.99 -11.07
C ARG A 172 9.37 -0.29 -10.75
N GLY A 173 9.83 -1.41 -11.33
CA GLY A 173 9.44 -2.73 -10.84
C GLY A 173 10.17 -3.06 -9.54
N ARG A 174 9.58 -3.95 -8.73
CA ARG A 174 10.18 -4.53 -7.53
C ARG A 174 10.34 -6.03 -7.71
N ALA A 175 11.43 -6.58 -7.20
CA ALA A 175 11.64 -8.01 -7.08
C ALA A 175 12.28 -8.31 -5.72
N GLU A 176 11.79 -9.36 -5.05
CA GLU A 176 12.43 -9.94 -3.89
C GLU A 176 13.22 -11.17 -4.33
N VAL A 177 14.46 -11.25 -3.90
CA VAL A 177 15.35 -12.36 -4.21
C VAL A 177 15.80 -12.98 -2.90
N VAL A 178 15.49 -14.26 -2.72
CA VAL A 178 15.96 -15.05 -1.57
C VAL A 178 17.22 -15.79 -1.98
N VAL A 179 18.27 -15.63 -1.20
CA VAL A 179 19.52 -16.35 -1.38
C VAL A 179 19.78 -17.21 -0.15
N GLU A 180 20.00 -18.49 -0.35
CA GLU A 180 20.23 -19.44 0.73
C GLU A 180 21.67 -20.00 0.63
N THR A 181 22.29 -20.20 1.78
CA THR A 181 23.56 -20.91 1.91
C THR A 181 23.39 -22.09 2.83
N GLU A 182 23.92 -23.23 2.41
CA GLU A 182 23.88 -24.46 3.20
C GLU A 182 25.24 -24.75 3.82
N GLY A 183 25.23 -25.40 4.97
CA GLY A 183 26.41 -25.80 5.70
C GLY A 183 26.37 -27.28 6.09
N VAL A 184 27.45 -27.72 6.74
CA VAL A 184 27.57 -29.07 7.31
C VAL A 184 27.82 -28.94 8.81
N SER A 185 26.89 -29.41 9.62
CA SER A 185 26.97 -29.32 11.08
C SER A 185 28.14 -30.16 11.64
N CYS A 186 28.82 -29.62 12.63
CA CYS A 186 29.86 -30.32 13.38
C CYS A 186 29.84 -29.86 14.84
N HIS A 187 30.60 -30.56 15.68
CA HIS A 187 30.77 -30.11 17.06
C HIS A 187 31.58 -28.82 17.11
N SER A 188 31.17 -27.84 17.90
CA SER A 188 31.76 -26.51 17.97
C SER A 188 33.26 -26.49 18.30
N SER A 189 33.80 -27.53 18.98
CA SER A 189 35.25 -27.67 19.24
C SER A 189 36.05 -28.16 18.03
N ASN A 190 35.41 -28.53 16.94
CA ASN A 190 36.05 -29.08 15.74
C ASN A 190 35.47 -28.42 14.47
N PRO A 191 35.57 -27.10 14.33
CA PRO A 191 34.90 -26.37 13.24
C PRO A 191 35.39 -26.81 11.86
N ASP A 192 36.62 -27.25 11.73
CA ASP A 192 37.24 -27.73 10.48
C ASP A 192 36.56 -29.01 9.91
N LYS A 193 35.71 -29.69 10.69
CA LYS A 193 34.96 -30.86 10.23
C LYS A 193 33.62 -30.54 9.63
N GLY A 194 33.21 -29.28 9.71
CA GLY A 194 31.94 -28.78 9.19
C GLY A 194 32.12 -27.77 8.08
N VAL A 195 31.00 -27.19 7.68
CA VAL A 195 30.95 -26.06 6.75
C VAL A 195 30.01 -24.99 7.35
N ASN A 196 30.54 -23.81 7.62
CA ASN A 196 29.77 -22.76 8.23
C ASN A 196 29.04 -21.94 7.15
N ALA A 197 27.73 -22.12 7.05
CA ALA A 197 26.87 -21.42 6.11
C ALA A 197 26.85 -19.89 6.33
N VAL A 198 27.09 -19.42 7.57
CA VAL A 198 27.13 -17.97 7.87
C VAL A 198 28.32 -17.33 7.17
N TYR A 199 29.49 -17.96 7.16
CA TYR A 199 30.65 -17.43 6.43
C TYR A 199 30.43 -17.41 4.91
N HIS A 200 29.72 -18.41 4.38
CA HIS A 200 29.33 -18.42 2.98
C HIS A 200 28.39 -17.27 2.67
N MET A 201 27.39 -17.00 3.53
CA MET A 201 26.48 -15.87 3.35
C MET A 201 27.22 -14.54 3.43
N MET A 202 28.18 -14.36 4.32
CA MET A 202 29.00 -13.15 4.37
C MET A 202 29.69 -12.89 3.02
N ALA A 203 30.26 -13.92 2.39
CA ALA A 203 30.90 -13.79 1.09
C ALA A 203 29.87 -13.41 -0.01
N VAL A 204 28.69 -14.00 0.02
CA VAL A 204 27.60 -13.64 -0.91
C VAL A 204 27.18 -12.19 -0.73
N ILE A 205 27.04 -11.74 0.50
CA ILE A 205 26.67 -10.34 0.83
C ILE A 205 27.72 -9.36 0.28
N GLU A 206 29.01 -9.69 0.43
CA GLU A 206 30.08 -8.85 -0.14
C GLU A 206 30.00 -8.74 -1.66
N GLU A 207 29.67 -9.82 -2.36
CA GLU A 207 29.49 -9.79 -3.82
C GLU A 207 28.24 -9.01 -4.22
N ILE A 208 27.10 -9.18 -3.52
CA ILE A 208 25.88 -8.40 -3.76
C ILE A 208 26.16 -6.90 -3.64
N ARG A 209 26.93 -6.48 -2.63
CA ARG A 209 27.27 -5.07 -2.40
C ARG A 209 28.18 -4.48 -3.49
N ARG A 210 28.84 -5.30 -4.30
CA ARG A 210 29.64 -4.87 -5.46
C ARG A 210 28.82 -4.66 -6.73
N ILE A 211 27.58 -5.18 -6.75
CA ILE A 211 26.71 -5.02 -7.92
C ILE A 211 26.31 -3.55 -8.05
N VAL A 212 26.58 -2.99 -9.20
CA VAL A 212 26.13 -1.63 -9.54
C VAL A 212 24.80 -1.75 -10.29
N PRO A 213 23.68 -1.30 -9.71
CA PRO A 213 22.41 -1.34 -10.39
C PRO A 213 22.40 -0.50 -11.66
N ASN A 214 21.62 -0.94 -12.66
CA ASN A 214 21.44 -0.20 -13.90
C ASN A 214 20.78 1.15 -13.65
N GLU A 215 21.07 2.11 -14.51
CA GLU A 215 20.41 3.42 -14.51
C GLU A 215 19.45 3.52 -15.69
N HIS A 216 18.22 3.96 -15.42
CA HIS A 216 17.22 4.20 -16.44
C HIS A 216 17.12 5.71 -16.72
N PRO A 217 17.03 6.16 -18.00
CA PRO A 217 17.06 7.58 -18.35
C PRO A 217 15.98 8.44 -17.67
N ILE A 218 14.81 7.84 -17.39
CA ILE A 218 13.67 8.53 -16.77
C ILE A 218 13.55 8.20 -15.28
N LEU A 219 13.73 6.92 -14.90
CA LEU A 219 13.51 6.44 -13.54
C LEU A 219 14.75 6.56 -12.65
N GLY A 220 15.90 6.91 -13.23
CA GLY A 220 17.15 7.05 -12.52
C GLY A 220 17.78 5.71 -12.12
N LYS A 221 18.69 5.75 -11.15
CA LYS A 221 19.49 4.60 -10.70
C LYS A 221 18.60 3.56 -10.01
N GLY A 222 18.79 2.29 -10.35
CA GLY A 222 18.16 1.17 -9.65
C GLY A 222 18.60 1.09 -8.18
N ILE A 223 17.82 0.37 -7.38
CA ILE A 223 18.09 0.13 -5.96
C ILE A 223 18.29 -1.37 -5.78
N LEU A 224 19.31 -1.76 -5.03
CA LEU A 224 19.58 -3.13 -4.61
C LEU A 224 19.99 -3.07 -3.15
N GLU A 225 19.15 -3.58 -2.27
CA GLU A 225 19.38 -3.54 -0.81
C GLU A 225 19.10 -4.90 -0.18
N LEU A 226 19.82 -5.20 0.89
CA LEU A 226 19.55 -6.32 1.77
C LEU A 226 18.49 -5.88 2.78
N THR A 227 17.36 -6.58 2.78
CA THR A 227 16.20 -6.22 3.61
C THR A 227 16.05 -7.12 4.83
N ASP A 228 16.60 -8.34 4.78
CA ASP A 228 16.55 -9.27 5.89
C ASP A 228 17.68 -10.29 5.83
N ILE A 229 18.03 -10.88 6.98
CA ILE A 229 18.94 -12.01 7.11
C ILE A 229 18.48 -12.90 8.25
N ILE A 230 18.25 -14.17 7.94
CA ILE A 230 17.81 -15.18 8.91
C ILE A 230 18.82 -16.33 8.92
N SER A 231 19.26 -16.72 10.10
CA SER A 231 20.05 -17.94 10.29
C SER A 231 19.23 -19.02 10.98
N SER A 232 19.20 -20.22 10.38
CA SER A 232 18.46 -21.37 10.89
C SER A 232 19.40 -22.59 11.02
N PRO A 233 19.25 -23.46 12.01
CA PRO A 233 18.25 -23.42 13.07
C PRO A 233 18.59 -22.42 14.17
N TYR A 234 17.59 -21.65 14.59
CA TYR A 234 17.70 -20.79 15.74
C TYR A 234 16.51 -21.09 16.68
N PRO A 235 16.66 -20.98 17.99
CA PRO A 235 17.85 -20.78 18.80
C PRO A 235 18.43 -22.12 19.31
N GLY A 236 19.73 -22.13 19.63
CA GLY A 236 20.28 -23.01 20.62
C GLY A 236 20.93 -24.30 20.15
N ALA A 237 21.20 -24.48 18.87
CA ALA A 237 22.11 -25.54 18.44
C ALA A 237 23.56 -25.09 18.63
N SER A 238 24.27 -25.70 19.56
CA SER A 238 25.72 -25.51 19.73
C SER A 238 26.53 -26.19 18.59
N VAL A 239 26.06 -26.04 17.38
CA VAL A 239 26.66 -26.62 16.17
C VAL A 239 26.98 -25.49 15.19
N VAL A 240 28.12 -25.63 14.55
CA VAL A 240 28.57 -24.70 13.53
C VAL A 240 28.15 -25.22 12.17
#